data_76583d2291f82c2e66d887e54beae1c0
#
_entry.id   76583d2291f82c2e66d887e54beae1c0
#
_cell.length_a   1.000
_cell.length_b   1.000
_cell.length_c   1.000
_cell.angle_alpha   90.00
_cell.angle_beta   90.00
_cell.angle_gamma   90.00
#
_symmetry.space_group_name_H-M   'P 1'
#
loop_
_entity.id
_entity.type
_entity.pdbx_description
1 polymer ?
#
loop_
_entity_poly.entity_id
_entity_poly.type
_entity_poly.pdbx_seq_one_letter_code
_entity_poly.pdbx_strand_id
1 'polypeptide(L)'
;MKCPSCNYNLKQYKYHGLVVDICPNCKGIWFDPGEMKEYIEFLLKDRNDVPSAKIELNKEIVTIDHITGHLKLCPSCNEPMRKFNYAYDSNIILDRCLACNGIWTDGGEIYKLAVYIKGNPRLDALGNAIIEEKR
;
A
#
# COMPACT_ATOMS: atom_id res chain seq x y z
N MET A 1 -6.40 16.39 5.96
CA MET A 1 -5.11 15.84 5.50
C MET A 1 -4.93 16.12 4.02
N LYS A 2 -3.71 16.41 3.63
CA LYS A 2 -3.34 16.68 2.23
C LYS A 2 -2.71 15.47 1.59
N CYS A 3 -3.01 15.24 0.31
CA CYS A 3 -2.34 14.19 -0.46
C CYS A 3 -0.84 14.48 -0.55
N PRO A 4 0.03 13.53 -0.16
CA PRO A 4 1.47 13.75 -0.22
C PRO A 4 2.03 13.82 -1.64
N SER A 5 1.27 13.38 -2.65
CA SER A 5 1.70 13.40 -4.05
C SER A 5 1.23 14.64 -4.81
N CYS A 6 -0.02 15.07 -4.64
CA CYS A 6 -0.59 16.14 -5.45
C CYS A 6 -1.21 17.28 -4.63
N ASN A 7 -1.11 17.23 -3.33
CA ASN A 7 -1.53 18.30 -2.40
C ASN A 7 -3.04 18.61 -2.38
N TYR A 8 -3.87 17.75 -2.96
CA TYR A 8 -5.32 17.83 -2.83
C TYR A 8 -5.75 17.37 -1.43
N ASN A 9 -6.90 17.84 -0.98
CA ASN A 9 -7.48 17.34 0.27
C ASN A 9 -7.90 15.90 0.11
N LEU A 10 -7.49 15.05 1.05
CA LEU A 10 -7.94 13.66 1.10
C LEU A 10 -9.40 13.62 1.53
N LYS A 11 -10.15 12.68 0.98
CA LYS A 11 -11.55 12.42 1.33
C LYS A 11 -11.69 11.05 1.96
N GLN A 12 -12.59 10.94 2.93
CA GLN A 12 -12.87 9.68 3.59
C GLN A 12 -13.86 8.86 2.78
N TYR A 13 -13.55 7.57 2.65
CA TYR A 13 -14.43 6.59 2.00
C TYR A 13 -14.58 5.38 2.90
N LYS A 14 -15.79 4.80 2.92
CA LYS A 14 -16.04 3.55 3.63
C LYS A 14 -15.93 2.37 2.66
N TYR A 15 -15.21 1.35 3.10
CA TYR A 15 -15.13 0.08 2.38
C TYR A 15 -15.25 -1.06 3.41
N HIS A 16 -16.37 -1.78 3.37
CA HIS A 16 -16.68 -2.83 4.35
C HIS A 16 -16.60 -2.35 5.81
N GLY A 17 -17.06 -1.14 6.07
CA GLY A 17 -16.98 -0.55 7.40
C GLY A 17 -15.65 0.10 7.77
N LEU A 18 -14.62 -0.14 6.98
CA LEU A 18 -13.32 0.48 7.15
C LEU A 18 -13.32 1.88 6.51
N VAL A 19 -12.88 2.88 7.25
CA VAL A 19 -12.78 4.26 6.73
C VAL A 19 -11.33 4.51 6.32
N VAL A 20 -11.12 4.87 5.06
CA VAL A 20 -9.79 5.21 4.52
C VAL A 20 -9.81 6.59 3.88
N ASP A 21 -8.64 7.22 3.81
CA ASP A 21 -8.48 8.54 3.21
C ASP A 21 -7.90 8.38 1.80
N ILE A 22 -8.66 8.83 0.80
CA ILE A 22 -8.29 8.68 -0.60
C ILE A 22 -8.18 10.04 -1.27
N CYS A 23 -7.15 10.24 -2.08
CA CYS A 23 -7.04 11.43 -2.91
C CYS A 23 -8.01 11.33 -4.10
N PRO A 24 -8.93 12.28 -4.26
CA PRO A 24 -9.88 12.21 -5.37
C PRO A 24 -9.23 12.45 -6.73
N ASN A 25 -8.04 13.05 -6.74
CA ASN A 25 -7.31 13.34 -7.97
C ASN A 25 -6.45 12.17 -8.44
N CYS A 26 -5.49 11.72 -7.62
CA CYS A 26 -4.54 10.68 -8.02
C CYS A 26 -4.96 9.27 -7.59
N LYS A 27 -6.00 9.14 -6.77
CA LYS A 27 -6.50 7.87 -6.24
C LYS A 27 -5.54 7.17 -5.27
N GLY A 28 -4.53 7.88 -4.78
CA GLY A 28 -3.66 7.36 -3.73
C GLY A 28 -4.43 7.21 -2.42
N ILE A 29 -4.02 6.26 -1.59
CA ILE A 29 -4.71 5.92 -0.35
C ILE A 29 -3.76 6.03 0.84
N TRP A 30 -4.21 6.74 1.88
CA TRP A 30 -3.54 6.77 3.16
C TRP A 30 -4.19 5.75 4.10
N PHE A 31 -3.36 4.90 4.68
CA PHE A 31 -3.79 3.93 5.68
C PHE A 31 -3.18 4.27 7.03
N ASP A 32 -4.03 4.38 8.05
CA ASP A 32 -3.56 4.38 9.44
C ASP A 32 -3.04 2.99 9.81
N PRO A 33 -2.24 2.85 10.89
CA PRO A 33 -1.66 1.56 11.25
C PRO A 33 -2.70 0.44 11.32
N GLY A 34 -2.45 -0.65 10.61
CA GLY A 34 -3.34 -1.82 10.55
C GLY A 34 -4.43 -1.77 9.49
N GLU A 35 -4.77 -0.59 8.97
CA GLU A 35 -5.87 -0.46 7.98
C GLU A 35 -5.52 -1.07 6.62
N MET A 36 -4.26 -0.98 6.19
CA MET A 36 -3.86 -1.55 4.90
C MET A 36 -4.09 -3.05 4.86
N LYS A 37 -3.78 -3.76 5.94
CA LYS A 37 -4.01 -5.19 6.05
C LYS A 37 -5.49 -5.53 5.87
N GLU A 38 -6.36 -4.85 6.60
CA GLU A 38 -7.80 -5.07 6.52
C GLU A 38 -8.36 -4.75 5.13
N TYR A 39 -7.90 -3.65 4.55
CA TYR A 39 -8.32 -3.23 3.21
C TYR A 39 -7.97 -4.28 2.16
N ILE A 40 -6.75 -4.79 2.20
CA ILE A 40 -6.30 -5.83 1.26
C ILE A 40 -7.08 -7.13 1.48
N GLU A 41 -7.35 -7.50 2.72
CA GLU A 41 -8.16 -8.69 3.01
C GLU A 41 -9.55 -8.59 2.41
N PHE A 42 -10.19 -7.42 2.48
CA PHE A 42 -11.48 -7.19 1.84
C PHE A 42 -11.37 -7.25 0.31
N LEU A 43 -10.34 -6.66 -0.28
CA LEU A 43 -10.12 -6.73 -1.72
C LEU A 43 -9.96 -8.17 -2.20
N LEU A 44 -9.26 -8.99 -1.44
CA LEU A 44 -9.04 -10.40 -1.81
C LEU A 44 -10.32 -11.23 -1.70
N LYS A 45 -11.24 -10.84 -0.82
CA LYS A 45 -12.56 -11.46 -0.72
C LYS A 45 -13.48 -11.02 -1.84
N ASP A 46 -13.42 -9.75 -2.22
CA ASP A 46 -14.24 -9.16 -3.26
C ASP A 46 -13.54 -9.37 -4.61
N ARG A 47 -13.70 -10.55 -5.19
CA ARG A 47 -13.01 -10.96 -6.43
C ARG A 47 -13.20 -10.00 -7.59
N ASN A 48 -14.29 -9.23 -7.59
CA ASN A 48 -14.59 -8.27 -8.64
C ASN A 48 -13.76 -6.99 -8.55
N ASP A 49 -13.17 -6.71 -7.39
CA ASP A 49 -12.39 -5.50 -7.16
C ASP A 49 -10.89 -5.70 -7.44
N VAL A 50 -10.46 -6.94 -7.62
CA VAL A 50 -9.07 -7.24 -7.97
C VAL A 50 -9.00 -7.54 -9.45
N PRO A 51 -8.31 -6.70 -10.25
CA PRO A 51 -8.17 -6.95 -11.68
C PRO A 51 -7.54 -8.32 -11.94
N SER A 52 -8.16 -9.10 -12.83
CA SER A 52 -7.59 -10.39 -13.20
C SER A 52 -6.32 -10.18 -14.03
N ALA A 53 -5.19 -10.51 -13.47
CA ALA A 53 -3.94 -10.90 -14.15
C ALA A 53 -3.33 -9.98 -15.21
N LYS A 54 -3.77 -8.72 -15.39
CA LYS A 54 -3.19 -7.83 -16.41
C LYS A 54 -2.24 -6.78 -15.85
N ILE A 55 -2.01 -6.76 -14.54
CA ILE A 55 -1.03 -5.86 -13.94
C ILE A 55 0.33 -6.52 -14.04
N GLU A 56 1.15 -5.99 -14.92
CA GLU A 56 2.54 -6.42 -15.01
C GLU A 56 3.33 -5.84 -13.86
N LEU A 57 3.88 -6.72 -13.03
CA LEU A 57 4.81 -6.32 -11.99
C LEU A 57 6.21 -6.25 -12.61
N ASN A 58 6.95 -5.22 -12.23
CA ASN A 58 8.32 -5.07 -12.67
C ASN A 58 9.16 -6.26 -12.18
N LYS A 59 9.89 -6.92 -13.08
CA LYS A 59 10.71 -8.09 -12.77
C LYS A 59 12.10 -7.74 -12.24
N GLU A 60 12.54 -6.52 -12.45
CA GLU A 60 13.83 -6.06 -11.91
C GLU A 60 13.65 -5.59 -10.47
N ILE A 61 14.45 -6.12 -9.57
CA ILE A 61 14.38 -5.75 -8.17
C ILE A 61 14.88 -4.32 -7.99
N VAL A 62 14.01 -3.46 -7.47
CA VAL A 62 14.34 -2.07 -7.14
C VAL A 62 14.73 -2.00 -5.67
N THR A 63 15.96 -1.58 -5.41
CA THR A 63 16.41 -1.37 -4.03
C THR A 63 16.07 0.05 -3.58
N ILE A 64 15.96 0.23 -2.27
CA ILE A 64 15.66 1.54 -1.68
C ILE A 64 16.72 2.57 -2.04
N ASP A 65 17.99 2.15 -2.15
CA ASP A 65 19.10 3.03 -2.47
C ASP A 65 19.02 3.64 -3.88
N HIS A 66 18.27 3.01 -4.79
CA HIS A 66 18.04 3.52 -6.13
C HIS A 66 16.87 4.49 -6.22
N ILE A 67 16.14 4.67 -5.13
CA ILE A 67 15.00 5.59 -5.10
C ILE A 67 15.51 6.97 -4.79
N THR A 68 15.58 7.82 -5.82
CA THR A 68 16.02 9.21 -5.69
C THR A 68 14.81 10.14 -5.71
N GLY A 69 14.96 11.30 -5.12
CA GLY A 69 13.96 12.35 -5.11
C GLY A 69 13.55 12.74 -3.70
N HIS A 70 12.66 13.74 -3.62
CA HIS A 70 12.17 14.23 -2.34
C HIS A 70 11.26 13.22 -1.68
N LEU A 71 11.45 13.01 -0.36
CA LEU A 71 10.54 12.21 0.43
C LEU A 71 9.20 12.91 0.55
N LYS A 72 8.12 12.12 0.44
CA LYS A 72 6.77 12.63 0.66
C LYS A 72 6.54 12.85 2.15
N LEU A 73 5.73 13.85 2.46
CA LEU A 73 5.38 14.15 3.85
C LEU A 73 4.16 13.33 4.28
N CYS A 74 4.20 12.82 5.51
CA CYS A 74 3.08 12.11 6.09
C CYS A 74 1.84 13.01 6.18
N PRO A 75 0.70 12.62 5.64
CA PRO A 75 -0.52 13.45 5.69
C PRO A 75 -1.07 13.61 7.11
N SER A 76 -0.71 12.74 8.03
CA SER A 76 -1.18 12.78 9.42
C SER A 76 -0.30 13.63 10.32
N CYS A 77 1.03 13.44 10.30
CA CYS A 77 1.95 14.12 11.22
C CYS A 77 2.97 15.05 10.54
N ASN A 78 2.94 15.13 9.22
CA ASN A 78 3.79 16.02 8.41
C ASN A 78 5.29 15.71 8.46
N GLU A 79 5.68 14.56 8.97
CA GLU A 79 7.06 14.09 8.96
C GLU A 79 7.41 13.46 7.61
N PRO A 80 8.68 13.53 7.16
CA PRO A 80 9.08 12.84 5.95
C PRO A 80 8.90 11.33 6.06
N MET A 81 8.27 10.74 5.05
CA MET A 81 8.06 9.30 5.01
C MET A 81 9.24 8.58 4.35
N ARG A 82 9.43 7.32 4.70
CA ARG A 82 10.45 6.45 4.12
C ARG A 82 9.83 5.56 3.06
N LYS A 83 10.54 5.40 1.95
CA LYS A 83 10.16 4.47 0.90
C LYS A 83 10.65 3.07 1.24
N PHE A 84 9.86 2.06 0.90
CA PHE A 84 10.25 0.68 1.07
C PHE A 84 9.67 -0.19 -0.06
N ASN A 85 10.39 -1.26 -0.38
CA ASN A 85 9.92 -2.24 -1.35
C ASN A 85 9.11 -3.29 -0.59
N TYR A 86 7.82 -3.40 -0.93
CA TYR A 86 6.92 -4.33 -0.28
C TYR A 86 7.41 -5.77 -0.44
N ALA A 87 7.47 -6.52 0.66
CA ALA A 87 7.99 -7.90 0.68
C ALA A 87 9.40 -8.03 0.07
N TYR A 88 10.23 -6.99 0.15
CA TYR A 88 11.60 -6.88 -0.33
C TYR A 88 11.78 -6.89 -1.85
N ASP A 89 11.01 -7.66 -2.57
CA ASP A 89 11.24 -7.93 -4.00
C ASP A 89 10.00 -7.80 -4.89
N SER A 90 8.91 -7.29 -4.35
CA SER A 90 7.70 -7.07 -5.15
C SER A 90 7.86 -5.98 -6.19
N ASN A 91 8.80 -5.06 -6.00
CA ASN A 91 8.98 -3.81 -6.74
C ASN A 91 7.78 -2.86 -6.65
N ILE A 92 6.93 -3.06 -5.65
CA ILE A 92 5.87 -2.14 -5.30
C ILE A 92 6.41 -1.26 -4.19
N ILE A 93 6.65 0.01 -4.53
CA ILE A 93 7.28 0.95 -3.60
C ILE A 93 6.20 1.74 -2.88
N LEU A 94 6.23 1.66 -1.56
CA LEU A 94 5.29 2.35 -0.68
C LEU A 94 6.04 3.37 0.18
N ASP A 95 5.28 4.31 0.73
CA ASP A 95 5.79 5.30 1.67
C ASP A 95 5.25 5.01 3.07
N ARG A 96 6.15 4.99 4.05
CA ARG A 96 5.79 4.70 5.45
C ARG A 96 6.26 5.82 6.35
N CYS A 97 5.38 6.26 7.25
CA CYS A 97 5.75 7.18 8.32
C CYS A 97 6.30 6.41 9.51
N LEU A 98 7.56 6.66 9.88
CA LEU A 98 8.17 6.00 11.03
C LEU A 98 7.66 6.55 12.36
N ALA A 99 7.07 7.76 12.35
CA ALA A 99 6.54 8.36 13.56
C ALA A 99 5.17 7.79 13.95
N CYS A 100 4.24 7.66 12.98
CA CYS A 100 2.88 7.18 13.25
C CYS A 100 2.59 5.79 12.67
N ASN A 101 3.51 5.20 11.91
CA ASN A 101 3.39 3.89 11.27
C ASN A 101 2.28 3.76 10.21
N GLY A 102 1.75 4.88 9.73
CA GLY A 102 0.83 4.88 8.61
C GLY A 102 1.54 4.63 7.28
N ILE A 103 0.79 4.23 6.26
CA ILE A 103 1.34 3.88 4.95
C ILE A 103 0.56 4.64 3.87
N TRP A 104 1.30 5.26 2.94
CA TRP A 104 0.74 5.86 1.75
C TRP A 104 0.98 4.95 0.55
N THR A 105 -0.09 4.70 -0.21
CA THR A 105 -0.02 3.99 -1.49
C THR A 105 -0.40 4.95 -2.61
N ASP A 106 0.45 5.08 -3.63
CA ASP A 106 0.12 5.88 -4.81
C ASP A 106 -1.03 5.23 -5.59
N GLY A 107 -1.68 6.00 -6.47
CA GLY A 107 -2.84 5.53 -7.20
C GLY A 107 -2.60 4.22 -7.94
N GLY A 108 -3.46 3.25 -7.72
CA GLY A 108 -3.39 1.93 -8.35
C GLY A 108 -2.46 0.93 -7.68
N GLU A 109 -1.57 1.35 -6.78
CA GLU A 109 -0.62 0.43 -6.14
C GLU A 109 -1.31 -0.60 -5.24
N ILE A 110 -2.42 -0.25 -4.63
CA ILE A 110 -3.16 -1.19 -3.77
C ILE A 110 -3.62 -2.43 -4.55
N TYR A 111 -3.98 -2.27 -5.81
CA TYR A 111 -4.38 -3.40 -6.65
C TYR A 111 -3.18 -4.26 -7.02
N LYS A 112 -2.02 -3.65 -7.26
CA LYS A 112 -0.77 -4.39 -7.48
C LYS A 112 -0.41 -5.22 -6.26
N LEU A 113 -0.57 -4.65 -5.05
CA LEU A 113 -0.35 -5.37 -3.81
C LEU A 113 -1.28 -6.58 -3.68
N ALA A 114 -2.58 -6.40 -3.97
CA ALA A 114 -3.54 -7.49 -3.90
C ALA A 114 -3.19 -8.62 -4.89
N VAL A 115 -2.82 -8.27 -6.12
CA VAL A 115 -2.38 -9.23 -7.13
C VAL A 115 -1.12 -9.98 -6.67
N TYR A 116 -0.15 -9.26 -6.13
CA TYR A 116 1.08 -9.86 -5.64
C TYR A 116 0.84 -10.85 -4.50
N ILE A 117 0.01 -10.46 -3.52
CA ILE A 117 -0.33 -11.32 -2.38
C ILE A 117 -1.10 -12.55 -2.85
N LYS A 118 -2.04 -12.38 -3.77
CA LYS A 118 -2.81 -13.49 -4.34
C LYS A 118 -1.92 -14.50 -5.05
N GLY A 119 -0.87 -14.04 -5.73
CA GLY A 119 0.11 -14.90 -6.39
C GLY A 119 1.15 -15.52 -5.44
N ASN A 120 1.16 -15.11 -4.17
CA ASN A 120 2.12 -15.56 -3.17
C ASN A 120 1.39 -15.96 -1.89
N PRO A 121 0.72 -17.12 -1.88
CA PRO A 121 -0.15 -17.52 -0.77
C PRO A 121 0.57 -17.73 0.57
N ARG A 122 1.90 -17.73 0.56
CA ARG A 122 2.71 -17.84 1.80
C ARG A 122 2.96 -16.49 2.46
N LEU A 123 2.49 -15.39 1.85
CA LEU A 123 2.61 -14.06 2.43
C LEU A 123 1.28 -13.65 3.05
N ASP A 124 1.36 -12.94 4.17
CA ASP A 124 0.18 -12.29 4.72
C ASP A 124 -0.07 -10.95 4.00
N ALA A 125 -1.14 -10.25 4.38
CA ALA A 125 -1.52 -8.98 3.74
C ALA A 125 -0.51 -7.84 3.98
N LEU A 126 0.47 -8.02 4.85
CA LEU A 126 1.56 -7.05 5.07
C LEU A 126 2.86 -7.45 4.37
N GLY A 127 2.83 -8.52 3.57
CA GLY A 127 4.02 -9.01 2.88
C GLY A 127 4.97 -9.83 3.74
N ASN A 128 4.54 -10.19 4.94
CA ASN A 128 5.33 -11.05 5.83
C ASN A 128 5.10 -12.51 5.52
N ALA A 129 6.15 -13.31 5.62
CA ALA A 129 6.01 -14.75 5.42
C ALA A 129 5.07 -15.34 6.47
N ILE A 130 4.12 -16.14 6.01
CA ILE A 130 3.24 -16.87 6.91
C ILE A 130 4.00 -18.07 7.45
N ILE A 131 4.17 -18.10 8.77
CA ILE A 131 4.78 -19.21 9.46
C ILE A 131 3.69 -20.24 9.75
N GLU A 132 3.73 -21.37 9.04
CA GLU A 132 2.84 -22.47 9.36
C GLU A 132 3.38 -23.19 10.59
N GLU A 133 2.66 -23.03 11.71
CA GLU A 133 2.92 -23.87 12.87
C GLU A 133 2.37 -25.25 12.59
N LYS A 134 3.27 -26.20 12.48
CA LYS A 134 2.88 -27.62 12.45
C LYS A 134 2.49 -28.02 13.85
N ARG A 135 1.24 -28.28 13.99
CA ARG A 135 0.70 -28.82 15.23
C ARG A 135 0.54 -30.32 15.14
#